data_dae14582bb4372c7b6616430f6c0df1d
#
_entry.id   dae14582bb4372c7b6616430f6c0df1d
#
_cell.length_a   1.000
_cell.length_b   1.000
_cell.length_c   1.000
_cell.angle_alpha   90.00
_cell.angle_beta   90.00
_cell.angle_gamma   90.00
#
_symmetry.space_group_name_H-M   'P 1'
#
loop_
_entity.id
_entity.type
_entity.pdbx_description
1 polymer ?
#
loop_
_entity_poly.entity_id
_entity_poly.type
_entity_poly.pdbx_seq_one_letter_code
_entity_poly.pdbx_strand_id
1 'polypeptide(L)'
;MGNYSKARDMRAIAVSAALIIAAGISTSAFAESNDAKIARAMSAAPSDISEDATIMDVDGTILREGSNEWVCLPGVGLIPGDKHPMCNDPVWMKWMAAVASGSEFSTDVVGVSYMLQGDAMVNNDNPMATDPNDGGVWVQDGPHLMMLFPNRDLVANLPRDPFVGGAYVMWADTPLWHVMVPVEAKENTN
;
A
#
# COMPACT_ATOMS: atom_id res chain seq x y z
N MET A 1 94.81 -8.04 20.86
CA MET A 1 94.17 -7.01 20.02
C MET A 1 93.49 -7.72 18.88
N GLY A 2 92.19 -8.02 19.02
CA GLY A 2 91.42 -8.78 18.07
C GLY A 2 90.07 -8.14 17.87
N ASN A 3 89.88 -7.60 16.69
CA ASN A 3 88.55 -7.05 16.30
C ASN A 3 87.65 -8.18 15.81
N TYR A 4 86.57 -8.40 16.49
CA TYR A 4 85.44 -9.23 16.02
C TYR A 4 84.42 -8.34 15.34
N SER A 5 84.30 -8.47 14.03
CA SER A 5 83.24 -7.94 13.23
C SER A 5 82.03 -8.88 13.31
N LYS A 6 80.91 -8.39 13.81
CA LYS A 6 79.67 -9.10 13.88
C LYS A 6 78.83 -8.76 12.64
N ALA A 7 78.70 -9.70 11.71
CA ALA A 7 77.80 -9.60 10.57
C ALA A 7 76.34 -9.73 11.11
N ARG A 8 75.47 -8.78 10.73
CA ARG A 8 74.09 -8.82 10.99
C ARG A 8 73.35 -9.42 9.77
N ASP A 9 72.76 -10.59 9.99
CA ASP A 9 71.84 -11.21 9.05
C ASP A 9 70.56 -10.38 8.99
N MET A 10 70.31 -9.72 7.87
CA MET A 10 69.05 -9.10 7.55
C MET A 10 68.17 -10.14 6.84
N ARG A 11 67.24 -10.76 7.56
CA ARG A 11 66.17 -11.58 6.98
C ARG A 11 65.11 -10.64 6.41
N ALA A 12 65.00 -10.63 5.09
CA ALA A 12 63.91 -9.95 4.40
C ALA A 12 62.59 -10.67 4.66
N ILE A 13 61.65 -9.99 5.32
CA ILE A 13 60.26 -10.47 5.50
C ILE A 13 59.51 -10.06 4.25
N ALA A 14 59.19 -11.04 3.41
CA ALA A 14 58.28 -10.84 2.29
C ALA A 14 56.83 -10.74 2.81
N VAL A 15 56.26 -9.54 2.78
CA VAL A 15 54.85 -9.32 3.07
C VAL A 15 54.05 -9.61 1.81
N SER A 16 53.43 -10.76 1.73
CA SER A 16 52.46 -11.09 0.67
C SER A 16 51.15 -10.32 0.91
N ALA A 17 50.90 -9.27 0.14
CA ALA A 17 49.62 -8.58 0.13
C ALA A 17 48.61 -9.45 -0.62
N ALA A 18 47.71 -10.09 0.10
CA ALA A 18 46.56 -10.77 -0.48
C ALA A 18 45.52 -9.73 -0.91
N LEU A 19 45.36 -9.57 -2.21
CA LEU A 19 44.34 -8.70 -2.80
C LEU A 19 42.96 -9.41 -2.69
N ILE A 20 42.14 -9.03 -1.70
CA ILE A 20 40.77 -9.49 -1.58
C ILE A 20 39.93 -8.71 -2.60
N ILE A 21 39.63 -9.34 -3.73
CA ILE A 21 38.64 -8.83 -4.68
C ILE A 21 37.26 -9.11 -4.07
N ALA A 22 36.69 -8.09 -3.43
CA ALA A 22 35.26 -8.12 -3.02
C ALA A 22 34.42 -8.01 -4.29
N ALA A 23 33.94 -9.14 -4.80
CA ALA A 23 32.92 -9.16 -5.83
C ALA A 23 31.63 -8.59 -5.22
N GLY A 24 31.36 -7.30 -5.47
CA GLY A 24 30.12 -6.65 -5.12
C GLY A 24 28.99 -7.30 -5.91
N ILE A 25 28.19 -8.13 -5.26
CA ILE A 25 26.91 -8.63 -5.82
C ILE A 25 25.98 -7.42 -5.80
N SER A 26 25.91 -6.70 -6.92
CA SER A 26 24.86 -5.70 -7.15
C SER A 26 23.55 -6.45 -7.29
N THR A 27 22.75 -6.50 -6.24
CA THR A 27 21.35 -6.92 -6.33
C THR A 27 20.61 -5.83 -7.11
N SER A 28 20.47 -6.01 -8.41
CA SER A 28 19.53 -5.22 -9.20
C SER A 28 18.15 -5.49 -8.62
N ALA A 29 17.53 -4.50 -7.98
CA ALA A 29 16.12 -4.55 -7.67
C ALA A 29 15.39 -4.58 -9.03
N PHE A 30 14.94 -5.76 -9.45
CA PHE A 30 14.10 -5.87 -10.64
C PHE A 30 12.81 -5.13 -10.35
N ALA A 31 12.43 -4.21 -11.23
CA ALA A 31 11.11 -3.61 -11.23
C ALA A 31 10.06 -4.72 -11.32
N GLU A 32 8.99 -4.60 -10.56
CA GLU A 32 7.90 -5.57 -10.59
C GLU A 32 7.30 -5.66 -12.00
N SER A 33 7.06 -6.89 -12.47
CA SER A 33 6.51 -7.10 -13.82
C SER A 33 5.04 -6.67 -13.89
N ASN A 34 4.57 -6.30 -15.10
CA ASN A 34 3.17 -5.97 -15.32
C ASN A 34 2.25 -7.16 -14.99
N ASP A 35 2.65 -8.41 -15.29
CA ASP A 35 1.87 -9.59 -14.93
C ASP A 35 1.69 -9.73 -13.42
N ALA A 36 2.72 -9.45 -12.63
CA ALA A 36 2.63 -9.48 -11.17
C ALA A 36 1.70 -8.37 -10.64
N LYS A 37 1.76 -7.16 -11.21
CA LYS A 37 0.85 -6.07 -10.87
C LYS A 37 -0.59 -6.39 -11.24
N ILE A 38 -0.83 -6.95 -12.43
CA ILE A 38 -2.16 -7.37 -12.89
C ILE A 38 -2.74 -8.43 -11.94
N ALA A 39 -1.98 -9.48 -11.64
CA ALA A 39 -2.43 -10.54 -10.73
C ALA A 39 -2.79 -10.00 -9.34
N ARG A 40 -1.97 -9.09 -8.81
CA ARG A 40 -2.25 -8.43 -7.52
C ARG A 40 -3.49 -7.56 -7.59
N ALA A 41 -3.65 -6.71 -8.60
CA ALA A 41 -4.84 -5.87 -8.75
C ALA A 41 -6.12 -6.69 -8.82
N MET A 42 -6.10 -7.79 -9.58
CA MET A 42 -7.25 -8.70 -9.69
C MET A 42 -7.61 -9.37 -8.36
N SER A 43 -6.66 -9.58 -7.45
CA SER A 43 -6.93 -10.19 -6.15
C SER A 43 -7.72 -9.30 -5.19
N ALA A 44 -7.92 -8.01 -5.54
CA ALA A 44 -8.67 -7.07 -4.71
C ALA A 44 -10.16 -7.37 -4.62
N ALA A 45 -10.75 -8.02 -5.63
CA ALA A 45 -12.19 -8.25 -5.74
C ALA A 45 -12.50 -9.71 -6.13
N PRO A 46 -13.77 -10.15 -6.00
CA PRO A 46 -14.21 -11.43 -6.54
C PRO A 46 -13.92 -11.56 -8.04
N SER A 47 -13.69 -12.80 -8.52
CA SER A 47 -13.29 -13.07 -9.90
C SER A 47 -14.30 -12.61 -10.94
N ASP A 48 -15.59 -12.69 -10.64
CA ASP A 48 -16.70 -12.23 -11.49
C ASP A 48 -16.71 -10.70 -11.71
N ILE A 49 -15.95 -9.96 -10.92
CA ILE A 49 -15.68 -8.54 -11.11
C ILE A 49 -14.31 -8.34 -11.76
N SER A 50 -13.25 -8.92 -11.16
CA SER A 50 -11.88 -8.58 -11.50
C SER A 50 -11.39 -9.18 -12.82
N GLU A 51 -11.98 -10.30 -13.29
CA GLU A 51 -11.61 -10.91 -14.57
C GLU A 51 -11.89 -9.98 -15.77
N ASP A 52 -12.98 -9.24 -15.73
CA ASP A 52 -13.42 -8.30 -16.77
C ASP A 52 -13.10 -6.83 -16.45
N ALA A 53 -12.46 -6.54 -15.32
CA ALA A 53 -12.10 -5.17 -14.93
C ALA A 53 -10.91 -4.63 -15.74
N THR A 54 -10.90 -3.33 -15.96
CA THR A 54 -9.69 -2.62 -16.40
C THR A 54 -8.66 -2.65 -15.27
N ILE A 55 -7.42 -3.05 -15.59
CA ILE A 55 -6.32 -2.99 -14.63
C ILE A 55 -5.48 -1.76 -14.94
N MET A 56 -5.40 -0.87 -13.98
CA MET A 56 -4.68 0.39 -14.08
C MET A 56 -3.60 0.48 -13.01
N ASP A 57 -2.39 0.85 -13.37
CA ASP A 57 -1.33 1.12 -12.41
C ASP A 57 -1.61 2.41 -11.62
N VAL A 58 -0.95 2.60 -10.49
CA VAL A 58 -1.13 3.77 -9.62
C VAL A 58 -0.75 5.11 -10.27
N ASP A 59 0.03 5.08 -11.34
CA ASP A 59 0.38 6.25 -12.17
C ASP A 59 -0.63 6.55 -13.30
N GLY A 60 -1.73 5.78 -13.40
CA GLY A 60 -2.75 5.90 -14.42
C GLY A 60 -2.48 5.09 -15.71
N THR A 61 -1.36 4.37 -15.79
CA THR A 61 -1.06 3.52 -16.95
C THR A 61 -2.01 2.33 -17.01
N ILE A 62 -2.68 2.09 -18.13
CA ILE A 62 -3.51 0.91 -18.34
C ILE A 62 -2.60 -0.29 -18.59
N LEU A 63 -2.65 -1.27 -17.68
CA LEU A 63 -1.91 -2.53 -17.79
C LEU A 63 -2.71 -3.59 -18.55
N ARG A 64 -4.04 -3.55 -18.44
CA ARG A 64 -4.97 -4.44 -19.16
C ARG A 64 -6.32 -3.72 -19.33
N GLU A 65 -6.83 -3.66 -20.54
CA GLU A 65 -8.19 -3.21 -20.81
C GLU A 65 -9.21 -4.22 -20.29
N GLY A 66 -10.32 -3.73 -19.75
CA GLY A 66 -11.46 -4.52 -19.29
C GLY A 66 -12.70 -4.34 -20.16
N SER A 67 -13.73 -5.12 -19.85
CA SER A 67 -15.03 -5.07 -20.55
C SER A 67 -16.20 -4.65 -19.64
N ASN A 68 -15.96 -4.58 -18.32
CA ASN A 68 -16.92 -4.02 -17.36
C ASN A 68 -16.50 -2.60 -16.92
N GLU A 69 -17.29 -1.98 -16.05
CA GLU A 69 -17.04 -0.61 -15.59
C GLU A 69 -16.07 -0.52 -14.40
N TRP A 70 -15.55 -1.64 -13.91
CA TRP A 70 -14.65 -1.68 -12.76
C TRP A 70 -13.21 -1.38 -13.16
N VAL A 71 -12.49 -0.70 -12.25
CA VAL A 71 -11.06 -0.43 -12.37
C VAL A 71 -10.34 -0.97 -11.14
N CYS A 72 -9.44 -1.95 -11.35
CA CYS A 72 -8.62 -2.51 -10.27
C CYS A 72 -7.19 -1.98 -10.36
N LEU A 73 -6.64 -1.59 -9.20
CA LEU A 73 -5.30 -1.05 -9.04
C LEU A 73 -4.44 -2.01 -8.19
N PRO A 74 -3.15 -2.14 -8.49
CA PRO A 74 -2.23 -2.99 -7.72
C PRO A 74 -1.79 -2.40 -6.36
N GLY A 75 -2.26 -1.20 -6.02
CA GLY A 75 -2.01 -0.49 -4.77
C GLY A 75 -2.86 0.78 -4.73
N VAL A 76 -2.98 1.41 -3.57
CA VAL A 76 -3.81 2.63 -3.40
C VAL A 76 -3.14 3.87 -4.01
N GLY A 77 -1.81 3.89 -4.07
CA GLY A 77 -1.03 5.00 -4.63
C GLY A 77 -0.86 6.21 -3.70
N LEU A 78 -1.55 6.25 -2.56
CA LEU A 78 -1.41 7.32 -1.56
C LEU A 78 -0.15 7.16 -0.70
N ILE A 79 0.30 5.93 -0.50
CA ILE A 79 1.50 5.60 0.27
C ILE A 79 2.56 5.08 -0.70
N PRO A 80 3.75 5.70 -0.79
CA PRO A 80 4.81 5.23 -1.66
C PRO A 80 5.18 3.77 -1.41
N GLY A 81 5.10 2.94 -2.46
CA GLY A 81 5.42 1.52 -2.38
C GLY A 81 4.31 0.64 -1.80
N ASP A 82 3.13 1.20 -1.51
CA ASP A 82 1.96 0.43 -1.09
C ASP A 82 1.57 -0.62 -2.13
N LYS A 83 1.25 -1.82 -1.65
CA LYS A 83 0.91 -2.99 -2.46
C LYS A 83 -0.45 -3.60 -2.09
N HIS A 84 -1.27 -2.87 -1.34
CA HIS A 84 -2.62 -3.31 -1.00
C HIS A 84 -3.56 -2.96 -2.18
N PRO A 85 -4.00 -3.97 -2.95
CA PRO A 85 -4.76 -3.72 -4.16
C PRO A 85 -6.19 -3.33 -3.84
N MET A 86 -6.78 -2.52 -4.73
CA MET A 86 -8.19 -2.13 -4.65
C MET A 86 -8.89 -2.27 -6.00
N CYS A 87 -10.19 -2.53 -5.97
CA CYS A 87 -11.00 -2.63 -7.18
C CYS A 87 -12.25 -1.77 -7.01
N ASN A 88 -12.41 -0.79 -7.88
CA ASN A 88 -13.26 0.38 -7.71
C ASN A 88 -14.38 0.41 -8.75
N ASP A 89 -15.59 0.74 -8.33
CA ASP A 89 -16.65 1.09 -9.23
C ASP A 89 -16.47 2.51 -9.83
N PRO A 90 -17.29 2.92 -10.82
CA PRO A 90 -17.19 4.25 -11.43
C PRO A 90 -17.40 5.41 -10.43
N VAL A 91 -18.17 5.21 -9.37
CA VAL A 91 -18.42 6.24 -8.36
C VAL A 91 -17.18 6.44 -7.50
N TRP A 92 -16.56 5.34 -7.07
CA TRP A 92 -15.32 5.38 -6.30
C TRP A 92 -14.17 5.99 -7.10
N MET A 93 -14.06 5.67 -8.39
CA MET A 93 -13.07 6.29 -9.28
C MET A 93 -13.25 7.80 -9.40
N LYS A 94 -14.49 8.30 -9.48
CA LYS A 94 -14.77 9.75 -9.47
C LYS A 94 -14.38 10.39 -8.13
N TRP A 95 -14.63 9.71 -7.01
CA TRP A 95 -14.21 10.17 -5.69
C TRP A 95 -12.69 10.27 -5.60
N MET A 96 -11.94 9.26 -6.04
CA MET A 96 -10.47 9.29 -6.07
C MET A 96 -9.94 10.45 -6.92
N ALA A 97 -10.55 10.70 -8.08
CA ALA A 97 -10.18 11.83 -8.94
C ALA A 97 -10.45 13.19 -8.27
N ALA A 98 -11.56 13.32 -7.53
CA ALA A 98 -11.86 14.53 -6.76
C ALA A 98 -10.86 14.73 -5.62
N VAL A 99 -10.50 13.67 -4.89
CA VAL A 99 -9.45 13.70 -3.85
C VAL A 99 -8.12 14.17 -4.44
N ALA A 100 -7.69 13.56 -5.55
CA ALA A 100 -6.41 13.88 -6.20
C ALA A 100 -6.34 15.33 -6.71
N SER A 101 -7.47 15.90 -7.13
CA SER A 101 -7.56 17.28 -7.62
C SER A 101 -7.90 18.31 -6.54
N GLY A 102 -8.21 17.87 -5.30
CA GLY A 102 -8.70 18.73 -4.22
C GLY A 102 -10.09 19.32 -4.50
N SER A 103 -10.88 18.67 -5.35
CA SER A 103 -12.24 19.11 -5.70
C SER A 103 -13.27 18.54 -4.73
N GLU A 104 -14.42 19.22 -4.64
CA GLU A 104 -15.56 18.66 -3.92
C GLU A 104 -16.11 17.44 -4.64
N PHE A 105 -16.61 16.48 -3.88
CA PHE A 105 -17.27 15.27 -4.38
C PHE A 105 -18.68 15.15 -3.82
N SER A 106 -19.61 14.80 -4.69
CA SER A 106 -20.97 14.37 -4.33
C SER A 106 -21.45 13.28 -5.27
N THR A 107 -22.38 12.46 -4.82
CA THR A 107 -22.98 11.36 -5.60
C THR A 107 -24.43 11.17 -5.19
N ASP A 108 -25.26 10.74 -6.13
CA ASP A 108 -26.66 10.36 -5.90
C ASP A 108 -26.83 8.84 -5.71
N VAL A 109 -25.77 8.08 -5.88
CA VAL A 109 -25.76 6.61 -5.78
C VAL A 109 -24.63 6.14 -4.87
N VAL A 110 -24.73 4.91 -4.39
CA VAL A 110 -23.69 4.29 -3.57
C VAL A 110 -22.48 3.97 -4.47
N GLY A 111 -21.27 4.26 -3.97
CA GLY A 111 -20.02 3.82 -4.57
C GLY A 111 -19.43 2.67 -3.75
N VAL A 112 -18.75 1.74 -4.41
CA VAL A 112 -18.14 0.57 -3.77
C VAL A 112 -16.71 0.39 -4.25
N SER A 113 -15.84 0.06 -3.28
CA SER A 113 -14.49 -0.43 -3.55
C SER A 113 -14.23 -1.71 -2.76
N TYR A 114 -13.54 -2.64 -3.37
CA TYR A 114 -13.08 -3.88 -2.74
C TYR A 114 -11.59 -3.80 -2.40
N MET A 115 -11.23 -4.25 -1.21
CA MET A 115 -9.85 -4.48 -0.76
C MET A 115 -9.76 -5.84 -0.04
N LEU A 116 -9.94 -6.95 -0.81
CA LEU A 116 -9.98 -8.30 -0.24
C LEU A 116 -8.60 -8.84 0.18
N GLN A 117 -7.53 -8.08 -0.04
CA GLN A 117 -6.19 -8.39 0.46
C GLN A 117 -5.82 -7.55 1.70
N GLY A 118 -6.80 -6.80 2.24
CA GLY A 118 -6.60 -5.88 3.35
C GLY A 118 -5.93 -4.58 2.94
N ASP A 119 -5.60 -3.76 3.93
CA ASP A 119 -5.04 -2.42 3.76
C ASP A 119 -3.70 -2.25 4.50
N ALA A 120 -2.97 -1.19 4.19
CA ALA A 120 -1.88 -0.70 5.01
C ALA A 120 -2.38 -0.19 6.36
N MET A 121 -1.48 0.01 7.31
CA MET A 121 -1.84 0.70 8.54
C MET A 121 -2.09 2.18 8.25
N VAL A 122 -3.31 2.66 8.50
CA VAL A 122 -3.75 4.02 8.24
C VAL A 122 -4.31 4.69 9.49
N ASN A 123 -4.26 6.01 9.53
CA ASN A 123 -4.88 6.78 10.61
C ASN A 123 -6.38 6.93 10.32
N ASN A 124 -7.23 6.47 11.23
CA ASN A 124 -8.69 6.51 11.10
C ASN A 124 -9.29 7.92 11.16
N ASP A 125 -8.56 8.87 11.77
CA ASP A 125 -9.06 10.21 12.03
C ASP A 125 -8.54 11.22 11.01
N ASN A 126 -7.30 11.02 10.52
CA ASN A 126 -6.60 11.94 9.62
C ASN A 126 -6.05 11.22 8.39
N PRO A 127 -6.65 11.40 7.20
CA PRO A 127 -6.19 10.76 5.96
C PRO A 127 -4.80 11.21 5.51
N MET A 128 -4.28 12.32 6.05
CA MET A 128 -2.97 12.88 5.69
C MET A 128 -1.85 12.46 6.64
N ALA A 129 -2.16 11.75 7.73
CA ALA A 129 -1.15 11.25 8.65
C ALA A 129 -0.37 10.09 8.02
N THR A 130 0.95 10.17 8.07
CA THR A 130 1.86 9.15 7.51
C THR A 130 2.81 8.55 8.56
N ASP A 131 2.86 9.13 9.76
CA ASP A 131 3.68 8.66 10.87
C ASP A 131 2.76 8.24 12.04
N PRO A 132 2.85 7.00 12.55
CA PRO A 132 2.11 6.55 13.74
C PRO A 132 2.31 7.43 14.97
N ASN A 133 3.37 8.22 15.04
CA ASN A 133 3.60 9.18 16.11
C ASN A 133 2.78 10.46 15.99
N ASP A 134 2.07 10.67 14.88
CA ASP A 134 1.19 11.84 14.67
C ASP A 134 -0.08 11.79 15.55
N GLY A 135 -0.24 10.73 16.36
CA GLY A 135 -1.41 10.51 17.22
C GLY A 135 -2.62 9.99 16.42
N GLY A 136 -3.82 10.03 17.06
CA GLY A 136 -5.05 9.48 16.48
C GLY A 136 -5.14 7.97 16.59
N VAL A 137 -6.20 7.41 16.02
CA VAL A 137 -6.45 5.97 16.01
C VAL A 137 -5.88 5.36 14.74
N TRP A 138 -4.92 4.48 14.87
CA TRP A 138 -4.33 3.75 13.74
C TRP A 138 -4.94 2.36 13.62
N VAL A 139 -5.28 1.98 12.40
CA VAL A 139 -5.94 0.70 12.10
C VAL A 139 -5.32 0.08 10.85
N GLN A 140 -5.20 -1.24 10.88
CA GLN A 140 -4.92 -2.05 9.71
C GLN A 140 -6.11 -3.00 9.53
N ASP A 141 -6.90 -2.75 8.49
CA ASP A 141 -8.02 -3.62 8.16
C ASP A 141 -7.55 -4.84 7.35
N GLY A 142 -8.09 -6.01 7.72
CA GLY A 142 -8.04 -7.19 6.86
C GLY A 142 -8.94 -7.03 5.63
N PRO A 143 -9.36 -8.13 4.99
CA PRO A 143 -10.30 -8.10 3.86
C PRO A 143 -11.55 -7.28 4.18
N HIS A 144 -11.88 -6.31 3.32
CA HIS A 144 -13.00 -5.41 3.54
C HIS A 144 -13.54 -4.82 2.23
N LEU A 145 -14.71 -4.20 2.33
CA LEU A 145 -15.24 -3.27 1.34
C LEU A 145 -15.21 -1.86 1.91
N MET A 146 -15.13 -0.89 1.02
CA MET A 146 -15.34 0.53 1.32
C MET A 146 -16.55 1.02 0.56
N MET A 147 -17.39 1.86 1.20
CA MET A 147 -18.62 2.35 0.58
C MET A 147 -18.76 3.86 0.73
N LEU A 148 -19.13 4.51 -0.37
CA LEU A 148 -19.54 5.91 -0.40
C LEU A 148 -21.08 5.97 -0.41
N PHE A 149 -21.64 6.88 0.36
CA PHE A 149 -23.08 7.09 0.43
C PHE A 149 -23.43 8.51 -0.02
N PRO A 150 -24.61 8.71 -0.66
CA PRO A 150 -25.08 10.02 -1.10
C PRO A 150 -25.27 11.03 0.04
N ASN A 151 -25.61 10.53 1.23
CA ASN A 151 -25.87 11.37 2.41
C ASN A 151 -25.28 10.72 3.67
N ARG A 152 -24.58 11.49 4.48
CA ARG A 152 -24.04 11.10 5.79
C ARG A 152 -25.10 10.62 6.77
N ASP A 153 -26.31 11.17 6.71
CA ASP A 153 -27.38 10.80 7.62
C ASP A 153 -27.76 9.32 7.52
N LEU A 154 -27.54 8.71 6.34
CA LEU A 154 -27.78 7.28 6.12
C LEU A 154 -26.89 6.37 6.97
N VAL A 155 -25.75 6.88 7.41
CA VAL A 155 -24.72 6.14 8.15
C VAL A 155 -24.43 6.76 9.53
N ALA A 156 -25.26 7.71 9.97
CA ALA A 156 -25.07 8.45 11.23
C ALA A 156 -25.04 7.55 12.48
N ASN A 157 -25.63 6.36 12.40
CA ASN A 157 -25.66 5.38 13.50
C ASN A 157 -24.45 4.42 13.50
N LEU A 158 -23.60 4.47 12.48
CA LEU A 158 -22.41 3.62 12.46
C LEU A 158 -21.35 4.17 13.43
N PRO A 159 -20.61 3.28 14.11
CA PRO A 159 -19.51 3.69 14.97
C PRO A 159 -18.38 4.36 14.13
N ARG A 160 -17.59 5.16 14.81
CA ARG A 160 -16.32 5.72 14.27
C ARG A 160 -15.11 4.96 14.77
N ASP A 161 -15.28 4.19 15.86
CA ASP A 161 -14.24 3.36 16.43
C ASP A 161 -14.11 2.08 15.59
N PRO A 162 -12.94 1.84 14.94
CA PRO A 162 -12.74 0.68 14.08
C PRO A 162 -12.67 -0.66 14.83
N PHE A 163 -12.63 -0.65 16.17
CA PHE A 163 -12.42 -1.85 16.99
C PHE A 163 -13.71 -2.39 17.65
N VAL A 164 -14.85 -1.73 17.48
CA VAL A 164 -16.12 -2.22 18.06
C VAL A 164 -16.75 -3.37 17.28
N GLY A 165 -16.20 -3.73 16.12
CA GLY A 165 -16.70 -4.77 15.22
C GLY A 165 -17.77 -4.27 14.25
N GLY A 166 -17.89 -4.95 13.11
CA GLY A 166 -18.82 -4.59 12.03
C GLY A 166 -18.39 -3.34 11.25
N ALA A 167 -19.35 -2.74 10.52
CA ALA A 167 -19.09 -1.57 9.72
C ALA A 167 -18.88 -0.32 10.59
N TYR A 168 -17.99 0.58 10.13
CA TYR A 168 -17.68 1.84 10.81
C TYR A 168 -17.35 2.95 9.81
N VAL A 169 -17.35 4.21 10.27
CA VAL A 169 -17.04 5.37 9.43
C VAL A 169 -15.59 5.78 9.63
N MET A 170 -14.78 5.64 8.60
CA MET A 170 -13.40 6.15 8.54
C MET A 170 -13.40 7.62 8.09
N TRP A 171 -12.46 8.41 8.63
CA TRP A 171 -12.26 9.85 8.35
C TRP A 171 -13.53 10.68 8.53
N ALA A 172 -14.31 10.33 9.56
CA ALA A 172 -15.66 10.80 9.78
C ALA A 172 -15.84 12.33 9.77
N ASP A 173 -14.84 13.10 10.20
CA ASP A 173 -14.91 14.57 10.28
C ASP A 173 -14.22 15.27 9.09
N THR A 174 -13.97 14.53 8.01
CA THR A 174 -13.32 15.05 6.80
C THR A 174 -14.24 14.95 5.58
N PRO A 175 -13.94 15.65 4.47
CA PRO A 175 -14.64 15.44 3.19
C PRO A 175 -14.41 14.05 2.59
N LEU A 176 -13.41 13.30 3.08
CA LEU A 176 -13.01 11.99 2.58
C LEU A 176 -13.66 10.83 3.32
N TRP A 177 -14.67 11.11 4.15
CA TRP A 177 -15.38 10.09 4.91
C TRP A 177 -15.97 9.00 4.02
N HIS A 178 -15.87 7.77 4.50
CA HIS A 178 -16.46 6.60 3.85
C HIS A 178 -16.75 5.52 4.90
N VAL A 179 -17.51 4.52 4.52
CA VAL A 179 -17.84 3.39 5.40
C VAL A 179 -16.92 2.23 5.08
N MET A 180 -16.25 1.73 6.11
CA MET A 180 -15.49 0.48 6.09
C MET A 180 -16.42 -0.67 6.46
N VAL A 181 -16.38 -1.77 5.69
CA VAL A 181 -17.17 -2.98 5.92
C VAL A 181 -16.23 -4.18 5.98
N PRO A 182 -15.65 -4.49 7.14
CA PRO A 182 -14.82 -5.68 7.31
C PRO A 182 -15.60 -6.96 6.99
N VAL A 183 -15.01 -7.87 6.21
CA VAL A 183 -15.61 -9.17 5.86
C VAL A 183 -14.99 -10.33 6.64
N GLU A 184 -13.94 -10.05 7.41
CA GLU A 184 -13.31 -10.97 8.35
C GLU A 184 -13.15 -10.30 9.71
N ALA A 185 -13.01 -11.11 10.77
CA ALA A 185 -12.72 -10.58 12.09
C ALA A 185 -11.33 -9.92 12.09
N LYS A 186 -11.22 -8.74 12.73
CA LYS A 186 -9.91 -8.11 12.95
C LYS A 186 -9.08 -8.98 13.89
N GLU A 187 -7.84 -9.24 13.51
CA GLU A 187 -6.89 -9.82 14.45
C GLU A 187 -6.56 -8.77 15.51
N ASN A 188 -6.86 -9.10 16.77
CA ASN A 188 -6.47 -8.26 17.90
C ASN A 188 -4.94 -8.33 18.03
N THR A 189 -4.22 -7.43 17.43
CA THR A 189 -2.80 -7.18 17.72
C THR A 189 -2.73 -6.42 19.04
N ASN A 190 -2.70 -7.18 20.15
CA ASN A 190 -2.35 -6.66 21.49
C ASN A 190 -0.83 -6.49 21.60
#